data_707ca65e5026308f9b2d83b4eb876118
#
_entry.id   707ca65e5026308f9b2d83b4eb876118
#
_cell.length_a   1.000
_cell.length_b   1.000
_cell.length_c   1.000
_cell.angle_alpha   90.00
_cell.angle_beta   90.00
_cell.angle_gamma   90.00
#
_symmetry.space_group_name_H-M   'P 1'
#
loop_
_entity.id
_entity.type
_entity.pdbx_description
1 polymer ?
#
loop_
_entity_poly.entity_id
_entity_poly.type
_entity_poly.pdbx_seq_one_letter_code
_entity_poly.pdbx_strand_id
1 'polypeptide(L)'
;PNAANQTFNLTNGEVFLWRDLWPALADVLDVDTGPDEPLDLAAYFSERIDTWQSLAATHGLIETNLMRLLGESHHYANLCFAHGAVASPPPALVSTIKIKQAGFTDTHNTEASFCHWLSVLRDQRFIP
;
A
#
# COMPACT_ATOMS: atom_id res chain seq x y z
N PRO A 1 8.06 12.07 30.71
CA PRO A 1 8.22 11.60 29.34
C PRO A 1 8.24 12.80 28.39
N ASN A 2 9.25 12.84 27.51
CA ASN A 2 9.47 13.98 26.60
C ASN A 2 8.44 14.09 25.45
N ALA A 3 7.47 13.19 25.41
CA ALA A 3 6.49 13.08 24.32
C ALA A 3 5.07 13.54 24.71
N ALA A 4 4.81 13.88 25.97
CA ALA A 4 3.46 14.25 26.41
C ALA A 4 2.97 15.53 25.72
N ASN A 5 1.73 15.48 25.19
CA ASN A 5 1.04 16.60 24.53
C ASN A 5 1.78 17.17 23.31
N GLN A 6 2.50 16.31 22.57
CA GLN A 6 3.21 16.71 21.35
C GLN A 6 2.74 15.90 20.16
N THR A 7 2.80 16.51 18.97
CA THR A 7 2.59 15.85 17.68
C THR A 7 3.93 15.50 17.04
N PHE A 8 4.03 14.31 16.48
CA PHE A 8 5.22 13.79 15.84
C PHE A 8 4.92 13.27 14.44
N ASN A 9 5.88 13.42 13.54
CA ASN A 9 5.91 12.66 12.29
C ASN A 9 6.49 11.28 12.59
N LEU A 10 5.86 10.25 12.04
CA LEU A 10 6.32 8.87 12.13
C LEU A 10 6.44 8.28 10.73
N THR A 11 7.55 7.61 10.46
CA THR A 11 7.80 6.82 9.24
C THR A 11 8.52 5.53 9.62
N ASN A 12 8.66 4.61 8.68
CA ASN A 12 9.45 3.38 8.88
C ASN A 12 10.94 3.64 9.11
N GLY A 13 11.43 4.86 8.84
CA GLY A 13 12.82 5.26 9.07
C GLY A 13 13.69 5.26 7.82
N GLU A 14 13.15 4.90 6.68
CA GLU A 14 13.83 4.87 5.38
C GLU A 14 13.06 5.61 4.28
N VAL A 15 13.73 5.82 3.14
CA VAL A 15 13.12 6.29 1.88
C VAL A 15 13.12 5.12 0.92
N PHE A 16 12.01 4.89 0.24
CA PHE A 16 11.88 3.82 -0.76
C PHE A 16 11.31 4.37 -2.08
N LEU A 17 11.52 3.64 -3.16
CA LEU A 17 10.90 3.89 -4.46
C LEU A 17 9.95 2.73 -4.78
N TRP A 18 8.76 3.04 -5.26
CA TRP A 18 7.77 2.02 -5.64
C TRP A 18 8.31 1.02 -6.66
N ARG A 19 9.12 1.49 -7.65
CA ARG A 19 9.70 0.60 -8.66
C ARG A 19 10.61 -0.47 -8.06
N ASP A 20 11.29 -0.15 -6.95
CA ASP A 20 12.20 -1.08 -6.29
C ASP A 20 11.43 -2.07 -5.39
N LEU A 21 10.23 -1.67 -4.94
CA LEU A 21 9.37 -2.47 -4.08
C LEU A 21 8.51 -3.47 -4.87
N TRP A 22 8.08 -3.13 -6.11
CA TRP A 22 7.17 -3.96 -6.89
C TRP A 22 7.62 -5.42 -7.06
N PRO A 23 8.88 -5.75 -7.36
CA PRO A 23 9.32 -7.14 -7.48
C PRO A 23 9.05 -7.96 -6.22
N ALA A 24 9.36 -7.42 -5.04
CA ALA A 24 9.12 -8.12 -3.77
C ALA A 24 7.62 -8.33 -3.49
N LEU A 25 6.77 -7.36 -3.87
CA LEU A 25 5.31 -7.53 -3.75
C LEU A 25 4.78 -8.61 -4.71
N ALA A 26 5.29 -8.64 -5.94
CA ALA A 26 4.94 -9.63 -6.94
C ALA A 26 5.33 -11.05 -6.49
N ASP A 27 6.55 -11.21 -5.95
CA ASP A 27 7.05 -12.47 -5.40
C ASP A 27 6.15 -13.01 -4.26
N VAL A 28 5.73 -12.14 -3.34
CA VAL A 28 4.83 -12.53 -2.24
C VAL A 28 3.46 -12.98 -2.75
N LEU A 29 2.98 -12.38 -3.83
CA LEU A 29 1.68 -12.71 -4.42
C LEU A 29 1.76 -13.83 -5.48
N ASP A 30 2.96 -14.34 -5.76
CA ASP A 30 3.22 -15.37 -6.78
C ASP A 30 2.72 -14.93 -8.18
N VAL A 31 3.03 -13.69 -8.56
CA VAL A 31 2.69 -13.10 -9.86
C VAL A 31 3.90 -12.41 -10.47
N ASP A 32 3.92 -12.29 -11.79
CA ASP A 32 4.92 -11.52 -12.50
C ASP A 32 4.64 -10.01 -12.44
N THR A 33 5.68 -9.19 -12.40
CA THR A 33 5.54 -7.75 -12.61
C THR A 33 5.23 -7.46 -14.07
N GLY A 34 4.13 -6.72 -14.32
CA GLY A 34 3.78 -6.24 -15.65
C GLY A 34 4.65 -5.03 -16.09
N PRO A 35 4.50 -4.59 -17.35
CA PRO A 35 5.09 -3.36 -17.83
C PRO A 35 4.47 -2.14 -17.14
N ASP A 36 5.19 -1.01 -17.17
CA ASP A 36 4.65 0.27 -16.70
C ASP A 36 3.43 0.65 -17.55
N GLU A 37 2.27 0.73 -16.92
CA GLU A 37 1.01 1.07 -17.59
C GLU A 37 0.27 2.16 -16.81
N PRO A 38 0.00 3.34 -17.43
CA PRO A 38 -0.84 4.35 -16.81
C PRO A 38 -2.26 3.82 -16.60
N LEU A 39 -2.71 3.76 -15.35
CA LEU A 39 -4.00 3.16 -15.00
C LEU A 39 -4.78 4.06 -14.04
N ASP A 40 -6.05 4.35 -14.37
CA ASP A 40 -7.01 4.90 -13.42
C ASP A 40 -7.55 3.78 -12.53
N LEU A 41 -6.99 3.62 -11.34
CA LEU A 41 -7.38 2.55 -10.42
C LEU A 41 -8.84 2.71 -9.95
N ALA A 42 -9.34 3.93 -9.85
CA ALA A 42 -10.73 4.15 -9.44
C ALA A 42 -11.72 3.63 -10.51
N ALA A 43 -11.47 3.94 -11.78
CA ALA A 43 -12.25 3.41 -12.88
C ALA A 43 -12.04 1.88 -13.03
N TYR A 44 -10.79 1.44 -13.00
CA TYR A 44 -10.41 0.04 -13.16
C TYR A 44 -11.13 -0.90 -12.19
N PHE A 45 -11.15 -0.58 -10.91
CA PHE A 45 -11.80 -1.44 -9.92
C PHE A 45 -13.33 -1.35 -9.96
N SER A 46 -13.88 -0.19 -10.32
CA SER A 46 -15.34 -0.02 -10.48
C SER A 46 -15.93 -0.94 -11.56
N GLU A 47 -15.16 -1.21 -12.61
CA GLU A 47 -15.55 -2.09 -13.72
C GLU A 47 -15.34 -3.59 -13.43
N ARG A 48 -14.72 -3.95 -12.29
CA ARG A 48 -14.31 -5.33 -11.97
C ARG A 48 -14.98 -5.92 -10.74
N ILE A 49 -16.10 -5.37 -10.33
CA ILE A 49 -16.87 -5.86 -9.17
C ILE A 49 -17.28 -7.32 -9.36
N ASP A 50 -17.83 -7.67 -10.53
CA ASP A 50 -18.27 -9.04 -10.81
C ASP A 50 -17.08 -10.01 -10.92
N THR A 51 -15.95 -9.54 -11.46
CA THR A 51 -14.70 -10.32 -11.51
C THR A 51 -14.22 -10.64 -10.09
N TRP A 52 -14.24 -9.65 -9.20
CA TRP A 52 -13.88 -9.86 -7.80
C TRP A 52 -14.81 -10.85 -7.11
N GLN A 53 -16.12 -10.74 -7.30
CA GLN A 53 -17.09 -11.66 -6.70
C GLN A 53 -16.82 -13.12 -7.13
N SER A 54 -16.53 -13.32 -8.41
CA SER A 54 -16.17 -14.63 -8.96
C SER A 54 -14.86 -15.16 -8.37
N LEU A 55 -13.86 -14.31 -8.24
CA LEU A 55 -12.57 -14.63 -7.64
C LEU A 55 -12.74 -14.98 -6.15
N ALA A 56 -13.48 -14.17 -5.42
CA ALA A 56 -13.75 -14.37 -4.01
C ALA A 56 -14.47 -15.70 -3.75
N ALA A 57 -15.44 -16.05 -4.60
CA ALA A 57 -16.12 -17.34 -4.51
C ALA A 57 -15.17 -18.51 -4.79
N THR A 58 -14.31 -18.39 -5.81
CA THR A 58 -13.35 -19.44 -6.19
C THR A 58 -12.32 -19.72 -5.09
N HIS A 59 -11.82 -18.67 -4.43
CA HIS A 59 -10.79 -18.77 -3.39
C HIS A 59 -11.35 -18.82 -1.97
N GLY A 60 -12.67 -18.75 -1.79
CA GLY A 60 -13.31 -18.73 -0.47
C GLY A 60 -12.90 -17.55 0.38
N LEU A 61 -12.78 -16.34 -0.24
CA LEU A 61 -12.39 -15.13 0.46
C LEU A 61 -13.49 -14.67 1.42
N ILE A 62 -13.09 -14.06 2.53
CA ILE A 62 -14.03 -13.60 3.56
C ILE A 62 -14.75 -12.30 3.20
N GLU A 63 -14.15 -11.46 2.33
CA GLU A 63 -14.77 -10.23 1.85
C GLU A 63 -15.07 -10.32 0.34
N THR A 64 -16.35 -10.44 0.04
CA THR A 64 -16.84 -10.59 -1.35
C THR A 64 -17.20 -9.25 -2.01
N ASN A 65 -17.26 -8.18 -1.23
CA ASN A 65 -17.54 -6.84 -1.74
C ASN A 65 -16.22 -6.10 -1.98
N LEU A 66 -15.85 -5.92 -3.25
CA LEU A 66 -14.61 -5.24 -3.64
C LEU A 66 -14.52 -3.81 -3.08
N MET A 67 -15.61 -3.03 -3.17
CA MET A 67 -15.58 -1.64 -2.70
C MET A 67 -15.44 -1.54 -1.18
N ARG A 68 -15.98 -2.50 -0.45
CA ARG A 68 -15.79 -2.59 1.00
C ARG A 68 -14.36 -2.98 1.36
N LEU A 69 -13.73 -3.90 0.61
CA LEU A 69 -12.33 -4.27 0.79
C LEU A 69 -11.40 -3.08 0.53
N LEU A 70 -11.62 -2.37 -0.57
CA LEU A 70 -10.78 -1.26 -0.99
C LEU A 70 -11.00 0.01 -0.14
N GLY A 71 -12.23 0.26 0.32
CA GLY A 71 -12.59 1.56 0.88
C GLY A 71 -12.22 2.68 -0.10
N GLU A 72 -11.44 3.65 0.36
CA GLU A 72 -10.95 4.77 -0.44
C GLU A 72 -9.51 4.56 -0.99
N SER A 73 -8.91 3.38 -0.77
CA SER A 73 -7.48 3.15 -1.08
C SER A 73 -7.14 3.30 -2.56
N HIS A 74 -8.06 2.97 -3.46
CA HIS A 74 -7.87 3.10 -4.92
C HIS A 74 -7.79 4.57 -5.38
N HIS A 75 -8.50 5.49 -4.72
CA HIS A 75 -8.38 6.93 -4.96
C HIS A 75 -7.05 7.47 -4.41
N TYR A 76 -6.64 7.03 -3.22
CA TYR A 76 -5.33 7.40 -2.66
C TYR A 76 -4.18 6.84 -3.50
N ALA A 77 -4.31 5.64 -4.06
CA ALA A 77 -3.30 5.09 -4.95
C ALA A 77 -3.17 5.91 -6.24
N ASN A 78 -4.28 6.34 -6.86
CA ASN A 78 -4.24 7.27 -8.00
C ASN A 78 -3.46 8.54 -7.66
N LEU A 79 -3.67 9.11 -6.47
CA LEU A 79 -2.92 10.27 -6.01
C LEU A 79 -1.43 9.96 -5.80
N CYS A 80 -1.11 8.85 -5.15
CA CYS A 80 0.28 8.42 -4.89
C CYS A 80 1.07 8.17 -6.18
N PHE A 81 0.42 7.59 -7.19
CA PHE A 81 1.02 7.32 -8.51
C PHE A 81 0.85 8.45 -9.52
N ALA A 82 0.36 9.60 -9.06
CA ALA A 82 0.21 10.80 -9.87
C ALA A 82 -0.65 10.62 -11.13
N HIS A 83 -1.68 9.74 -11.08
CA HIS A 83 -2.58 9.53 -12.20
C HIS A 83 -3.21 10.86 -12.65
N GLY A 84 -3.14 11.14 -13.96
CA GLY A 84 -3.67 12.38 -14.55
C GLY A 84 -2.84 13.65 -14.26
N ALA A 85 -1.73 13.56 -13.53
CA ALA A 85 -0.87 14.70 -13.27
C ALA A 85 -0.03 15.07 -14.51
N VAL A 86 0.11 16.38 -14.76
CA VAL A 86 0.92 16.90 -15.88
C VAL A 86 2.43 16.70 -15.64
N ALA A 87 2.84 16.65 -14.37
CA ALA A 87 4.23 16.43 -13.96
C ALA A 87 4.27 15.57 -12.71
N SER A 88 5.34 14.80 -12.54
CA SER A 88 5.55 14.02 -11.33
C SER A 88 5.56 14.94 -10.09
N PRO A 89 4.84 14.59 -9.03
CA PRO A 89 4.86 15.35 -7.80
C PRO A 89 6.26 15.29 -7.15
N PRO A 90 6.63 16.28 -6.34
CA PRO A 90 7.88 16.21 -5.60
C PRO A 90 7.88 15.04 -4.63
N PRO A 91 9.05 14.49 -4.27
CA PRO A 91 9.16 13.44 -3.27
C PRO A 91 8.48 13.84 -1.95
N ALA A 92 7.67 12.94 -1.40
CA ALA A 92 7.03 13.14 -0.09
C ALA A 92 8.02 12.72 1.02
N LEU A 93 8.77 13.67 1.56
CA LEU A 93 9.74 13.44 2.61
C LEU A 93 9.27 14.06 3.93
N VAL A 94 9.39 13.30 4.99
CA VAL A 94 8.97 13.72 6.33
C VAL A 94 10.12 13.56 7.31
N SER A 95 10.43 14.62 8.07
CA SER A 95 11.47 14.57 9.10
C SER A 95 10.97 13.85 10.36
N THR A 96 11.72 12.86 10.80
CA THR A 96 11.50 12.12 12.05
C THR A 96 12.45 12.51 13.18
N ILE A 97 13.22 13.59 13.01
CA ILE A 97 14.23 14.01 13.99
C ILE A 97 13.59 14.27 15.37
N LYS A 98 12.44 14.96 15.40
CA LYS A 98 11.76 15.31 16.65
C LYS A 98 11.36 14.08 17.46
N ILE A 99 10.80 13.03 16.81
CA ILE A 99 10.40 11.81 17.54
C ILE A 99 11.61 11.01 18.02
N LYS A 100 12.69 10.97 17.22
CA LYS A 100 13.95 10.32 17.62
C LYS A 100 14.59 11.02 18.83
N GLN A 101 14.59 12.35 18.84
CA GLN A 101 15.06 13.13 20.00
C GLN A 101 14.18 12.95 21.24
N ALA A 102 12.91 12.59 21.08
CA ALA A 102 12.00 12.22 22.17
C ALA A 102 12.23 10.79 22.70
N GLY A 103 13.13 10.02 22.08
CA GLY A 103 13.55 8.68 22.53
C GLY A 103 12.91 7.52 21.77
N PHE A 104 12.09 7.77 20.75
CA PHE A 104 11.56 6.71 19.88
C PHE A 104 12.52 6.48 18.70
N THR A 105 13.21 5.36 18.71
CA THR A 105 14.28 5.02 17.74
C THR A 105 13.95 3.80 16.88
N ASP A 106 12.78 3.21 17.05
CA ASP A 106 12.37 2.05 16.29
C ASP A 106 12.32 2.36 14.78
N THR A 107 12.72 1.39 14.00
CA THR A 107 12.71 1.45 12.54
C THR A 107 12.15 0.15 11.99
N HIS A 108 11.50 0.21 10.84
CA HIS A 108 10.99 -0.95 10.14
C HIS A 108 11.45 -0.91 8.68
N ASN A 109 11.88 -2.04 8.16
CA ASN A 109 12.13 -2.18 6.74
C ASN A 109 10.79 -2.15 5.99
N THR A 110 10.64 -1.24 5.03
CA THR A 110 9.37 -1.00 4.33
C THR A 110 8.97 -2.20 3.48
N GLU A 111 9.90 -2.79 2.73
CA GLU A 111 9.65 -3.98 1.93
C GLU A 111 9.17 -5.15 2.79
N ALA A 112 9.92 -5.47 3.85
CA ALA A 112 9.55 -6.54 4.77
C ALA A 112 8.17 -6.30 5.41
N SER A 113 7.83 -5.04 5.73
CA SER A 113 6.52 -4.67 6.27
C SER A 113 5.39 -4.91 5.27
N PHE A 114 5.54 -4.48 4.02
CA PHE A 114 4.55 -4.75 2.97
C PHE A 114 4.39 -6.25 2.71
N CYS A 115 5.48 -6.98 2.54
CA CYS A 115 5.46 -8.42 2.31
C CYS A 115 4.77 -9.17 3.46
N HIS A 116 5.08 -8.79 4.70
CA HIS A 116 4.43 -9.36 5.88
C HIS A 116 2.91 -9.15 5.86
N TRP A 117 2.45 -7.91 5.65
CA TRP A 117 1.02 -7.63 5.68
C TRP A 117 0.25 -8.23 4.51
N LEU A 118 0.85 -8.31 3.32
CA LEU A 118 0.26 -9.05 2.19
C LEU A 118 0.10 -10.54 2.51
N SER A 119 1.13 -11.16 3.11
CA SER A 119 1.05 -12.55 3.57
C SER A 119 -0.07 -12.74 4.60
N VAL A 120 -0.19 -11.83 5.58
CA VAL A 120 -1.27 -11.87 6.59
C VAL A 120 -2.65 -11.75 5.93
N LEU A 121 -2.82 -10.85 4.96
CA LEU A 121 -4.09 -10.69 4.24
C LEU A 121 -4.46 -11.96 3.47
N ARG A 122 -3.48 -12.63 2.86
CA ARG A 122 -3.66 -13.89 2.15
C ARG A 122 -4.00 -15.03 3.11
N ASP A 123 -3.26 -15.18 4.20
CA ASP A 123 -3.51 -16.20 5.22
C ASP A 123 -4.90 -16.07 5.85
N GLN A 124 -5.35 -14.83 6.02
CA GLN A 124 -6.70 -14.52 6.51
C GLN A 124 -7.77 -14.54 5.42
N ARG A 125 -7.43 -14.88 4.18
CA ARG A 125 -8.34 -14.96 3.03
C ARG A 125 -9.05 -13.64 2.70
N PHE A 126 -8.39 -12.50 2.87
CA PHE A 126 -8.86 -11.24 2.33
C PHE A 126 -8.49 -11.09 0.84
N ILE A 127 -7.36 -11.66 0.44
CA ILE A 127 -6.88 -11.73 -0.95
C ILE A 127 -6.52 -13.18 -1.30
N PRO A 128 -6.45 -13.54 -2.59
CA PRO A 128 -6.08 -14.88 -3.07
C PRO A 128 -4.69 -15.32 -2.65
#